data_617007cbe9f495aa53a1f8e770fb487b
#
_entry.id   617007cbe9f495aa53a1f8e770fb487b
#
_cell.length_a   1.000
_cell.length_b   1.000
_cell.length_c   1.000
_cell.angle_alpha   90.00
_cell.angle_beta   90.00
_cell.angle_gamma   90.00
#
_symmetry.space_group_name_H-M   'P 1'
#
loop_
_entity.id
_entity.type
_entity.pdbx_description
1 polymer ?
#
loop_
_entity_poly.entity_id
_entity_poly.type
_entity_poly.pdbx_seq_one_letter_code
_entity_poly.pdbx_strand_id
1 'polypeptide(L)'
;MAEALDIIPWKHPKQLDNTIGDILGGEDNFKTAMLVGTKDLGSVVESSEIYVGLIYLSPGATYPQHAHDATELYHTLLGSGLWGPTLRHLKTVKPGNFVLHASAQPHTFKVRSEILEQCNIIPL
;
A
#
# COMPACT_ATOMS: atom_id res chain seq x y z
N MET A 1 -17.40 -9.89 -3.49
CA MET A 1 -16.11 -9.20 -3.32
C MET A 1 -15.04 -9.72 -4.28
N ALA A 2 -14.94 -11.02 -4.54
CA ALA A 2 -13.97 -11.55 -5.51
C ALA A 2 -14.10 -10.94 -6.91
N GLU A 3 -15.32 -10.79 -7.42
CA GLU A 3 -15.59 -10.23 -8.76
C GLU A 3 -15.17 -8.76 -8.91
N ALA A 4 -15.16 -7.98 -7.82
CA ALA A 4 -14.73 -6.59 -7.86
C ALA A 4 -13.21 -6.45 -7.97
N LEU A 5 -12.44 -7.42 -7.51
CA LEU A 5 -10.97 -7.40 -7.57
C LEU A 5 -10.45 -7.65 -8.99
N ASP A 6 -11.21 -8.36 -9.83
CA ASP A 6 -10.82 -8.68 -11.20
C ASP A 6 -10.91 -7.48 -12.15
N ILE A 7 -11.69 -6.45 -11.80
CA ILE A 7 -11.81 -5.23 -12.60
C ILE A 7 -10.83 -4.12 -12.19
N ILE A 8 -10.12 -4.31 -11.08
CA ILE A 8 -9.13 -3.34 -10.61
C ILE A 8 -7.89 -3.43 -11.51
N PRO A 9 -7.40 -2.30 -12.04
CA PRO A 9 -6.22 -2.29 -12.91
C PRO A 9 -4.94 -2.45 -12.09
N TRP A 10 -4.74 -3.65 -11.54
CA TRP A 10 -3.56 -3.98 -10.76
C TRP A 10 -2.29 -3.85 -11.59
N LYS A 11 -1.30 -3.20 -11.02
CA LYS A 11 0.07 -3.12 -11.55
C LYS A 11 1.02 -3.89 -10.64
N HIS A 12 1.96 -4.59 -11.26
CA HIS A 12 3.04 -5.25 -10.53
C HIS A 12 4.25 -4.31 -10.40
N PRO A 13 5.12 -4.53 -9.42
CA PRO A 13 6.28 -3.68 -9.14
C PRO A 13 7.18 -3.38 -10.34
N LYS A 14 7.36 -4.33 -11.26
CA LYS A 14 8.16 -4.12 -12.50
C LYS A 14 7.64 -2.99 -13.40
N GLN A 15 6.39 -2.58 -13.21
CA GLN A 15 5.78 -1.49 -13.96
C GLN A 15 5.92 -0.13 -13.25
N LEU A 16 6.46 -0.13 -12.03
CA LEU A 16 6.51 1.00 -11.11
C LEU A 16 7.92 1.44 -10.71
N ASP A 17 8.96 1.11 -11.47
CA ASP A 17 10.37 1.36 -11.10
C ASP A 17 10.78 0.80 -9.71
N ASN A 18 11.20 -0.25 -9.69
CA ASN A 18 11.65 -1.51 -9.30
C ASN A 18 12.43 -1.91 -8.09
N THR A 19 12.69 -1.07 -7.10
CA THR A 19 13.42 -1.47 -5.90
C THR A 19 12.54 -2.20 -4.88
N ILE A 20 11.26 -1.88 -4.83
CA ILE A 20 10.35 -2.42 -3.80
C ILE A 20 9.92 -3.85 -4.12
N GLY A 21 9.68 -4.18 -5.39
CA GLY A 21 9.25 -5.52 -5.79
C GLY A 21 10.29 -6.59 -5.55
N ASP A 22 11.56 -6.30 -5.81
CA ASP A 22 12.67 -7.22 -5.57
C ASP A 22 12.89 -7.46 -4.06
N ILE A 23 12.69 -6.42 -3.26
CA ILE A 23 12.81 -6.49 -1.80
C ILE A 23 11.66 -7.29 -1.17
N LEU A 24 10.47 -7.26 -1.74
CA LEU A 24 9.28 -7.98 -1.25
C LEU A 24 9.22 -9.45 -1.66
N GLY A 25 10.21 -9.94 -2.39
CA GLY A 25 10.30 -11.35 -2.74
C GLY A 25 9.54 -11.76 -4.00
N GLY A 26 9.20 -10.80 -4.86
CA GLY A 26 8.64 -11.07 -6.18
C GLY A 26 7.32 -10.36 -6.48
N GLU A 27 6.95 -10.42 -7.77
CA GLU A 27 5.79 -9.71 -8.33
C GLU A 27 4.45 -10.11 -7.73
N ASP A 28 4.34 -11.36 -7.28
CA ASP A 28 3.08 -11.88 -6.73
C ASP A 28 2.82 -11.42 -5.29
N ASN A 29 3.84 -10.92 -4.61
CA ASN A 29 3.75 -10.52 -3.21
C ASN A 29 3.27 -9.07 -3.01
N PHE A 30 3.28 -8.27 -4.06
CA PHE A 30 2.90 -6.87 -4.00
C PHE A 30 2.21 -6.44 -5.30
N LYS A 31 1.04 -5.83 -5.17
CA LYS A 31 0.30 -5.23 -6.28
C LYS A 31 -0.24 -3.87 -5.85
N THR A 32 -0.29 -2.94 -6.77
CA THR A 32 -0.92 -1.64 -6.55
C THR A 32 -1.90 -1.31 -7.65
N ALA A 33 -2.88 -0.48 -7.34
CA ALA A 33 -3.75 0.12 -8.33
C ALA A 33 -4.02 1.57 -7.98
N MET A 34 -3.80 2.47 -8.92
CA MET A 34 -4.09 3.89 -8.75
C MET A 34 -5.55 4.15 -9.13
N LEU A 35 -6.36 4.53 -8.16
CA LEU A 35 -7.77 4.85 -8.37
C LEU A 35 -7.97 6.33 -8.72
N VAL A 36 -7.32 7.22 -7.99
CA VAL A 36 -7.36 8.67 -8.20
C VAL A 36 -5.94 9.19 -8.26
N GLY A 37 -5.65 10.09 -9.18
CA GLY A 37 -4.32 10.68 -9.34
C GLY A 37 -4.09 11.21 -10.75
N THR A 38 -2.84 11.42 -11.13
CA THR A 38 -2.51 11.95 -12.45
C THR A 38 -2.65 10.89 -13.55
N LYS A 39 -2.88 11.32 -14.76
CA LYS A 39 -3.13 10.45 -15.91
C LYS A 39 -1.95 9.57 -16.27
N ASP A 40 -0.73 10.08 -16.12
CA ASP A 40 0.52 9.35 -16.38
C ASP A 40 0.70 8.15 -15.46
N LEU A 41 0.09 8.15 -14.27
CA LEU A 41 0.05 7.01 -13.36
C LEU A 41 -1.00 5.96 -13.75
N GLY A 42 -1.80 6.22 -14.76
CA GLY A 42 -2.87 5.33 -15.19
C GLY A 42 -4.05 5.29 -14.22
N SER A 43 -4.32 6.42 -13.56
CA SER A 43 -5.42 6.56 -12.62
C SER A 43 -6.77 6.40 -13.31
N VAL A 44 -7.73 5.80 -12.61
CA VAL A 44 -9.12 5.65 -13.09
C VAL A 44 -9.82 7.01 -13.13
N VAL A 45 -9.58 7.84 -12.10
CA VAL A 45 -10.09 9.20 -12.00
C VAL A 45 -8.90 10.17 -11.93
N GLU A 46 -8.91 11.19 -12.79
CA GLU A 46 -7.86 12.21 -12.79
C GLU A 46 -8.01 13.18 -11.60
N SER A 47 -6.89 13.42 -10.93
CA SER A 47 -6.76 14.46 -9.91
C SER A 47 -5.32 14.99 -9.89
N SER A 48 -5.18 16.29 -9.67
CA SER A 48 -3.90 16.95 -9.38
C SER A 48 -3.75 17.33 -7.90
N GLU A 49 -4.68 16.94 -7.06
CA GLU A 49 -4.71 17.33 -5.64
C GLU A 49 -4.42 16.16 -4.69
N ILE A 50 -4.85 14.97 -5.05
CA ILE A 50 -4.69 13.77 -4.23
C ILE A 50 -4.35 12.54 -5.06
N TYR A 51 -3.64 11.61 -4.46
CA TYR A 51 -3.57 10.22 -4.90
C TYR A 51 -4.43 9.35 -4.00
N VAL A 52 -5.18 8.42 -4.60
CA VAL A 52 -5.86 7.34 -3.89
C VAL A 52 -5.48 6.03 -4.57
N GLY A 53 -4.84 5.14 -3.84
CA GLY A 53 -4.39 3.86 -4.34
C GLY A 53 -4.85 2.69 -3.51
N LEU A 54 -4.84 1.52 -4.10
CA LEU A 54 -4.96 0.24 -3.42
C LEU A 54 -3.60 -0.44 -3.38
N ILE A 55 -3.31 -1.09 -2.28
CA ILE A 55 -2.11 -1.90 -2.08
C ILE A 55 -2.55 -3.29 -1.64
N TYR A 56 -2.07 -4.28 -2.34
CA TYR A 56 -2.21 -5.69 -1.98
C TYR A 56 -0.85 -6.26 -1.58
N LEU A 57 -0.84 -7.02 -0.51
CA LEU A 57 0.34 -7.72 -0.02
C LEU A 57 0.00 -9.15 0.36
N SER A 58 0.85 -10.06 -0.08
CA SER A 58 0.73 -11.49 0.23
C SER A 58 1.00 -11.79 1.70
N PRO A 59 0.47 -12.90 2.21
CA PRO A 59 0.80 -13.39 3.54
C PRO A 59 2.30 -13.51 3.77
N GLY A 60 2.77 -13.04 4.91
CA GLY A 60 4.18 -13.08 5.30
C GLY A 60 5.06 -11.99 4.68
N ALA A 61 4.57 -11.21 3.72
CA ALA A 61 5.33 -10.10 3.13
C ALA A 61 5.69 -9.05 4.18
N THR A 62 6.89 -8.50 4.05
CA THR A 62 7.36 -7.37 4.86
C THR A 62 7.64 -6.19 3.93
N TYR A 63 6.91 -5.10 4.11
CA TYR A 63 7.19 -3.86 3.42
C TYR A 63 8.36 -3.17 4.11
N PRO A 64 9.47 -2.90 3.41
CA PRO A 64 10.68 -2.37 4.03
C PRO A 64 10.44 -1.04 4.73
N GLN A 65 11.20 -0.77 5.77
CA GLN A 65 11.19 0.53 6.41
C GLN A 65 11.64 1.60 5.42
N HIS A 66 10.81 2.61 5.24
CA HIS A 66 11.07 3.75 4.37
C HIS A 66 10.45 5.02 4.95
N ALA A 67 10.78 6.14 4.36
CA ALA A 67 10.20 7.44 4.65
C ALA A 67 10.19 8.28 3.38
N HIS A 68 9.22 9.17 3.24
CA HIS A 68 9.08 10.10 2.12
C HIS A 68 8.39 11.39 2.58
N ASP A 69 8.45 12.42 1.76
CA ASP A 69 7.92 13.74 2.11
C ASP A 69 6.39 13.80 2.11
N ALA A 70 5.72 12.89 1.40
CA ALA A 70 4.27 12.86 1.38
C ALA A 70 3.68 12.42 2.73
N THR A 71 2.59 13.07 3.15
CA THR A 71 1.74 12.58 4.23
C THR A 71 0.83 11.49 3.66
N GLU A 72 0.70 10.37 4.35
CA GLU A 72 -0.13 9.25 3.89
C GLU A 72 -1.14 8.82 4.95
N LEU A 73 -2.37 8.57 4.52
CA LEU A 73 -3.38 7.91 5.32
C LEU A 73 -3.67 6.53 4.75
N TYR A 74 -3.38 5.51 5.52
CA TYR A 74 -3.72 4.13 5.19
C TYR A 74 -5.00 3.68 5.88
N HIS A 75 -5.84 2.99 5.15
CA HIS A 75 -7.04 2.33 5.64
C HIS A 75 -6.96 0.83 5.33
N THR A 76 -6.93 0.01 6.36
CA THR A 76 -6.94 -1.45 6.20
C THR A 76 -8.35 -1.90 5.79
N LEU A 77 -8.45 -2.51 4.62
CA LEU A 77 -9.71 -2.99 4.06
C LEU A 77 -9.96 -4.45 4.39
N LEU A 78 -8.97 -5.29 4.20
CA LEU A 78 -9.04 -6.74 4.43
C LEU A 78 -7.75 -7.23 5.09
N GLY A 79 -7.85 -8.35 5.82
CA GLY A 79 -6.72 -9.01 6.44
C GLY A 79 -6.22 -8.33 7.71
N SER A 80 -5.03 -8.71 8.13
CA SER A 80 -4.38 -8.12 9.32
C SER A 80 -2.87 -8.06 9.16
N GLY A 81 -2.27 -7.08 9.77
CA GLY A 81 -0.84 -6.87 9.73
C GLY A 81 -0.30 -6.23 11.00
N LEU A 82 0.99 -6.03 10.98
CA LEU A 82 1.73 -5.30 12.00
C LEU A 82 2.30 -4.04 11.36
N TRP A 83 2.06 -2.90 11.98
CA TRP A 83 2.44 -1.59 11.46
C TRP A 83 3.22 -0.77 12.47
N GLY A 84 4.22 -0.06 12.05
CA GLY A 84 4.97 0.80 12.96
C GLY A 84 6.14 1.55 12.32
N PRO A 85 6.82 2.40 13.09
CA PRO A 85 7.96 3.16 12.60
C PRO A 85 9.20 2.28 12.34
N THR A 86 9.32 1.16 13.03
CA THR A 86 10.40 0.17 12.87
C THR A 86 9.87 -1.23 13.10
N LEU A 87 10.59 -2.25 12.65
CA LEU A 87 10.25 -3.67 12.91
C LEU A 87 10.24 -4.04 14.40
N ARG A 88 10.79 -3.20 15.27
CA ARG A 88 10.77 -3.42 16.74
C ARG A 88 9.56 -2.81 17.42
N HIS A 89 8.87 -1.88 16.77
CA HIS A 89 7.76 -1.12 17.34
C HIS A 89 6.53 -1.22 16.45
N LEU A 90 5.99 -2.44 16.37
CA LEU A 90 4.84 -2.74 15.53
C LEU A 90 3.56 -2.88 16.36
N LYS A 91 2.46 -2.38 15.82
CA LYS A 91 1.11 -2.54 16.36
C LYS A 91 0.24 -3.30 15.36
N THR A 92 -0.67 -4.12 15.86
CA THR A 92 -1.63 -4.82 15.02
C THR A 92 -2.61 -3.84 14.38
N VAL A 93 -2.81 -3.98 13.07
CA VAL A 93 -3.87 -3.32 12.31
C VAL A 93 -4.82 -4.37 11.74
N LYS A 94 -6.11 -4.01 11.68
CA LYS A 94 -7.22 -4.86 11.25
C LYS A 94 -8.14 -4.06 10.32
N PRO A 95 -9.07 -4.72 9.59
CA PRO A 95 -10.06 -4.02 8.79
C PRO A 95 -10.77 -2.93 9.57
N GLY A 96 -10.91 -1.76 8.95
CA GLY A 96 -11.46 -0.56 9.58
C GLY A 96 -10.45 0.32 10.32
N ASN A 97 -9.21 -0.13 10.53
CA ASN A 97 -8.19 0.71 11.14
C ASN A 97 -7.61 1.70 10.14
N PHE A 98 -7.28 2.88 10.65
CA PHE A 98 -6.54 3.92 9.94
C PHE A 98 -5.15 4.11 10.56
N VAL A 99 -4.17 4.36 9.71
CA VAL A 99 -2.81 4.73 10.11
C VAL A 99 -2.39 5.95 9.34
N LEU A 100 -2.05 7.02 10.07
CA LEU A 100 -1.54 8.26 9.49
C LEU A 100 -0.01 8.29 9.62
N HIS A 101 0.66 8.54 8.51
CA HIS A 101 2.08 8.85 8.45
C HIS A 101 2.27 10.31 8.09
N ALA A 102 2.88 11.06 9.00
CA ALA A 102 3.29 12.42 8.70
C ALA A 102 4.45 12.43 7.69
N SER A 103 4.66 13.59 7.05
CA SER A 103 5.82 13.83 6.18
C SER A 103 7.12 13.38 6.87
N ALA A 104 7.96 12.67 6.14
CA ALA A 104 9.25 12.14 6.57
C ALA A 104 9.20 11.16 7.78
N GLN A 105 8.02 10.69 8.17
CA GLN A 105 7.88 9.71 9.24
C GLN A 105 8.26 8.31 8.75
N PRO A 106 9.28 7.66 9.33
CA PRO A 106 9.62 6.28 9.00
C PRO A 106 8.45 5.33 9.29
N HIS A 107 8.22 4.41 8.38
CA HIS A 107 7.19 3.38 8.56
C HIS A 107 7.56 2.08 7.86
N THR A 108 7.02 1.01 8.37
CA THR A 108 7.14 -0.36 7.86
C THR A 108 5.93 -1.16 8.27
N PHE A 109 5.64 -2.21 7.55
CA PHE A 109 4.61 -3.14 7.96
C PHE A 109 4.91 -4.58 7.53
N LYS A 110 4.34 -5.52 8.27
CA LYS A 110 4.47 -6.94 8.04
C LYS A 110 3.08 -7.57 7.99
N VAL A 111 2.80 -8.29 6.92
CA VAL A 111 1.56 -9.04 6.77
C VAL A 111 1.67 -10.33 7.61
N ARG A 112 0.60 -10.67 8.31
CA ARG A 112 0.49 -11.94 9.02
C ARG A 112 0.16 -13.08 8.06
N SER A 113 -0.55 -14.08 8.49
CA SER A 113 -0.92 -15.25 7.69
C SER A 113 -2.05 -15.01 6.68
N GLU A 114 -2.70 -13.86 6.74
CA GLU A 114 -3.82 -13.48 5.88
C GLU A 114 -3.41 -12.38 4.91
N ILE A 115 -4.07 -12.32 3.76
CA ILE A 115 -3.92 -11.24 2.79
C ILE A 115 -4.18 -9.89 3.45
N LEU A 116 -3.36 -8.89 3.16
CA LEU A 116 -3.58 -7.51 3.56
C LEU A 116 -3.90 -6.66 2.34
N GLU A 117 -5.10 -6.07 2.32
CA GLU A 117 -5.49 -5.06 1.35
C GLU A 117 -5.65 -3.72 2.05
N GLN A 118 -5.11 -2.69 1.45
CA GLN A 118 -5.12 -1.33 1.99
C GLN A 118 -5.48 -0.31 0.91
N CYS A 119 -6.18 0.73 1.32
CA CYS A 119 -6.34 1.96 0.57
C CYS A 119 -5.40 3.00 1.17
N ASN A 120 -4.58 3.63 0.36
CA ASN A 120 -3.79 4.78 0.78
C ASN A 120 -4.29 6.05 0.10
N ILE A 121 -4.27 7.14 0.85
CA ILE A 121 -4.65 8.48 0.38
C ILE A 121 -3.46 9.39 0.66
N ILE A 122 -2.98 10.04 -0.39
CA ILE A 122 -1.81 10.92 -0.35
C ILE A 122 -2.24 12.25 -0.94
N PRO A 123 -2.20 13.36 -0.17
CA PRO A 123 -2.36 14.69 -0.73
C PRO A 123 -1.14 15.03 -1.60
N LEU A 124 -1.38 15.70 -2.70
CA LEU A 124 -0.37 16.17 -3.65
C LEU A 124 0.14 17.56 -3.29
#